data_70621bb6a92cd379471de34b729cb9a2
#
_entry.id   70621bb6a92cd379471de34b729cb9a2
#
_cell.length_a   1.000
_cell.length_b   1.000
_cell.length_c   1.000
_cell.angle_alpha   90.00
_cell.angle_beta   90.00
_cell.angle_gamma   90.00
#
_symmetry.space_group_name_H-M   'P 1'
#
loop_
_entity.id
_entity.type
_entity.pdbx_description
1 polymer ?
#
loop_
_entity_poly.entity_id
_entity_poly.type
_entity_poly.pdbx_seq_one_letter_code
_entity_poly.pdbx_strand_id
1 'polypeptide(L)' 'MKTIDAVKLLQSFAEVYPDSELTFANNKVPVSKIVYDEKTNSINLR' A
#
# COMPACT_ATOMS: atom_id res chain seq x y z
N MET A 1 -10.17 -4.29 -4.00
CA MET A 1 -9.12 -4.09 -5.01
C MET A 1 -8.66 -5.43 -5.54
N LYS A 2 -8.47 -5.56 -6.84
CA LYS A 2 -7.96 -6.81 -7.41
C LYS A 2 -6.45 -6.90 -7.21
N THR A 3 -5.95 -8.13 -7.08
CA THR A 3 -4.53 -8.38 -6.86
C THR A 3 -3.64 -7.70 -7.90
N ILE A 4 -4.04 -7.77 -9.17
CA ILE A 4 -3.21 -7.18 -10.23
C ILE A 4 -3.11 -5.65 -10.09
N ASP A 5 -4.18 -5.00 -9.64
CA ASP A 5 -4.15 -3.55 -9.40
C ASP A 5 -3.27 -3.21 -8.20
N ALA A 6 -3.33 -4.03 -7.15
CA ALA A 6 -2.48 -3.85 -5.97
C ALA A 6 -1.00 -3.99 -6.34
N VAL A 7 -0.65 -4.97 -7.16
CA VAL A 7 0.73 -5.18 -7.59
C VAL A 7 1.27 -3.95 -8.33
N LYS A 8 0.47 -3.40 -9.24
CA LYS A 8 0.88 -2.21 -10.00
C LYS A 8 1.13 -1.01 -9.11
N LEU A 9 0.24 -0.77 -8.13
CA LEU A 9 0.40 0.32 -7.19
C LEU A 9 1.61 0.12 -6.29
N LEU A 10 1.78 -1.10 -5.77
CA LEU A 10 2.92 -1.41 -4.90
C LEU A 10 4.24 -1.29 -5.63
N GLN A 11 4.30 -1.67 -6.90
CA GLN A 11 5.51 -1.49 -7.71
C GLN A 11 5.88 -0.01 -7.83
N SER A 12 4.88 0.85 -8.09
CA SER A 12 5.12 2.28 -8.18
C SER A 12 5.62 2.85 -6.84
N PHE A 13 4.98 2.46 -5.75
CA PHE A 13 5.42 2.91 -4.42
C PHE A 13 6.81 2.36 -4.07
N ALA A 14 7.13 1.15 -4.47
CA ALA A 14 8.44 0.57 -4.21
C ALA A 14 9.56 1.33 -4.93
N GLU A 15 9.27 1.87 -6.10
CA GLU A 15 10.24 2.69 -6.83
C GLU A 15 10.47 4.05 -6.19
N VAL A 16 9.41 4.65 -5.67
CA VAL A 16 9.47 6.01 -5.10
C VAL A 16 9.83 5.96 -3.61
N TYR A 17 9.34 4.97 -2.89
CA TYR A 17 9.53 4.86 -1.44
C TYR A 17 10.05 3.47 -1.05
N PRO A 18 11.29 3.10 -1.47
CA PRO A 18 11.79 1.73 -1.26
C PRO A 18 11.98 1.36 0.22
N ASP A 19 12.17 2.35 1.09
CA ASP A 19 12.40 2.12 2.52
C ASP A 19 11.13 2.24 3.36
N SER A 20 9.96 2.39 2.72
CA SER A 20 8.71 2.52 3.46
C SER A 20 8.27 1.17 4.05
N GLU A 21 7.51 1.25 5.15
CA GLU A 21 6.92 0.07 5.78
C GLU A 21 5.57 -0.26 5.14
N LEU A 22 5.25 -1.54 5.06
CA LEU A 22 3.97 -1.99 4.56
C LEU A 22 3.05 -2.30 5.73
N THR A 23 1.87 -1.68 5.77
CA THR A 23 0.92 -1.85 6.88
C THR A 23 -0.48 -2.16 6.38
N PHE A 24 -1.29 -2.76 7.26
CA PHE A 24 -2.70 -3.04 7.01
C PHE A 24 -3.57 -2.28 8.00
N ALA A 25 -4.61 -1.64 7.50
CA ALA A 25 -5.61 -1.02 8.36
C ALA A 25 -6.74 -1.98 8.71
N ASN A 26 -7.06 -2.92 7.83
CA ASN A 26 -8.16 -3.86 8.02
C ASN A 26 -7.91 -5.13 7.20
N ASN A 27 -7.90 -6.28 7.88
CA ASN A 27 -7.63 -7.57 7.24
C ASN A 27 -8.88 -8.45 7.05
N LYS A 28 -10.08 -7.94 7.35
CA LYS A 28 -11.32 -8.71 7.27
C LYS A 28 -12.15 -8.42 6.02
N VAL A 29 -11.84 -7.36 5.32
CA VAL A 29 -12.56 -6.95 4.10
C VAL A 29 -11.55 -6.78 2.98
N PRO A 30 -12.00 -6.87 1.72
CA PRO A 30 -11.11 -6.65 0.59
C PRO A 30 -10.48 -5.26 0.66
N VAL A 31 -9.20 -5.20 0.30
CA VAL A 31 -8.50 -3.92 0.19
C VAL A 31 -9.17 -3.08 -0.88
N SER A 32 -9.54 -1.85 -0.54
CA SER A 32 -10.18 -0.93 -1.47
C SER A 32 -9.22 0.10 -2.04
N LYS A 33 -8.14 0.42 -1.31
CA LYS A 33 -7.15 1.37 -1.79
C LYS A 33 -5.82 1.16 -1.09
N ILE A 34 -4.75 1.68 -1.71
CA ILE A 34 -3.40 1.67 -1.16
C ILE A 34 -2.94 3.12 -1.16
N VAL A 35 -2.52 3.62 0.00
CA VAL A 35 -2.11 5.02 0.17
C VAL A 35 -0.75 5.11 0.84
N TYR A 36 -0.02 6.18 0.55
CA TYR A 36 1.25 6.47 1.20
C TYR A 36 1.03 7.50 2.31
N ASP A 37 1.58 7.20 3.50
CA ASP A 37 1.58 8.11 4.63
C ASP A 37 3.00 8.63 4.85
N GLU A 38 3.21 9.92 4.54
CA GLU A 38 4.54 10.52 4.66
C GLU A 38 4.97 10.73 6.12
N LYS A 39 4.03 10.83 7.05
CA LYS A 39 4.36 11.03 8.46
C LYS A 39 5.06 9.83 9.07
N THR A 40 4.64 8.64 8.68
CA THR A 40 5.21 7.39 9.18
C THR A 40 6.08 6.68 8.15
N ASN A 41 6.19 7.24 6.95
CA ASN A 41 6.88 6.62 5.81
C ASN A 41 6.38 5.20 5.59
N SER A 42 5.07 5.05 5.44
CA SER A 42 4.44 3.74 5.30
C SER A 42 3.44 3.69 4.16
N ILE A 43 3.28 2.50 3.61
CA ILE A 43 2.28 2.19 2.60
C ILE A 43 1.15 1.47 3.33
N ASN A 44 -0.05 2.04 3.29
CA ASN A 44 -1.20 1.53 4.03
C ASN A 44 -2.22 0.89 3.09
N LEU A 45 -2.55 -0.36 3.35
CA LEU A 45 -3.61 -1.08 2.65
C LEU A 45 -4.90 -0.90 3.44
N ARG A 46 -5.92 -0.34 2.79
CA ARG A 46 -7.20 -0.02 3.44
C ARG A 46 -8.41 -0.68 2.79
#